data_30e0cfebe902bcb5d9dfb1d23779649d
#
_entry.id   30e0cfebe902bcb5d9dfb1d23779649d
#
_cell.length_a   1.000
_cell.length_b   1.000
_cell.length_c   1.000
_cell.angle_alpha   90.00
_cell.angle_beta   90.00
_cell.angle_gamma   90.00
#
_symmetry.space_group_name_H-M   'P 1'
#
loop_
_entity.id
_entity.type
_entity.pdbx_description
1 polymer ?
#
loop_
_entity_poly.entity_id
_entity_poly.type
_entity_poly.pdbx_seq_one_letter_code
_entity_poly.pdbx_strand_id
1 'polypeptide(L)'
;QPCIHHGTNRCFMTSQNHGFAVDAASFPDNWESLFTNANDNTNEGLVHSTLPYFSVQFHPEHTAGPQDLECLFDVFLNIVKEYKNGKKPLIKNALKEKLSYVPKYPRLKDVPKKVLILGSGGLSIGQAGEFDYSGSQAIKALQEENIQTVLINPNIATVQTSKGLADKVYFLPLVPEYVEEVIKAERPGGVLLTFGGQTGLNCGVELDRAGVFTKYGVQVLGTPIQSIIDTEDRKIFSEKVNSIGEKVAPSCAVYSVEKALDAAEILGYPVLARAAFALGGLGSGFANNKDELVSLATQALAHSNQLIIDKSLK
;
A
#
# COMPACT_ATOMS: atom_id res chain seq x y z
N GLN A 1 15.72 3.20 13.47
CA GLN A 1 15.70 4.67 13.46
C GLN A 1 16.01 5.19 12.04
N PRO A 2 15.57 6.40 11.67
CA PRO A 2 15.87 6.99 10.39
C PRO A 2 17.31 7.55 10.36
N CYS A 3 18.09 7.15 9.34
CA CYS A 3 19.45 7.64 9.13
C CYS A 3 19.59 8.26 7.74
N ILE A 4 20.17 9.45 7.67
CA ILE A 4 20.38 10.18 6.42
C ILE A 4 21.78 9.86 5.88
N HIS A 5 21.85 9.37 4.65
CA HIS A 5 23.10 9.14 3.94
C HIS A 5 23.61 10.44 3.30
N HIS A 6 24.80 10.90 3.69
CA HIS A 6 25.36 12.19 3.26
C HIS A 6 25.62 12.27 1.73
N GLY A 7 25.92 11.15 1.09
CA GLY A 7 26.21 11.12 -0.35
C GLY A 7 25.00 11.30 -1.27
N THR A 8 23.79 10.97 -0.78
CA THR A 8 22.55 10.97 -1.58
C THR A 8 21.41 11.78 -0.96
N ASN A 9 21.56 12.25 0.28
CA ASN A 9 20.51 12.85 1.11
C ASN A 9 19.24 11.97 1.26
N ARG A 10 19.36 10.66 1.03
CA ARG A 10 18.26 9.72 1.27
C ARG A 10 18.22 9.31 2.72
N CYS A 11 17.01 9.17 3.24
CA CYS A 11 16.75 8.61 4.54
C CYS A 11 16.51 7.10 4.42
N PHE A 12 17.15 6.32 5.28
CA PHE A 12 17.01 4.88 5.40
C PHE A 12 16.56 4.53 6.81
N MET A 13 15.66 3.58 6.94
CA MET A 13 15.32 3.02 8.24
C MET A 13 16.38 2.01 8.65
N THR A 14 16.88 2.13 9.87
CA THR A 14 17.98 1.31 10.38
C THR A 14 17.62 0.60 11.67
N SER A 15 18.26 -0.55 11.91
CA SER A 15 18.16 -1.31 13.14
C SER A 15 19.26 -0.84 14.11
N GLN A 16 18.88 -0.26 15.25
CA GLN A 16 19.80 0.35 16.22
C GLN A 16 19.84 -0.45 17.52
N ASN A 17 21.05 -0.70 18.02
CA ASN A 17 21.25 -1.35 19.30
C ASN A 17 22.58 -0.92 19.93
N HIS A 18 22.72 0.38 20.24
CA HIS A 18 23.94 0.93 20.84
C HIS A 18 23.59 2.09 21.78
N GLY A 19 24.48 2.34 22.76
CA GLY A 19 24.38 3.45 23.71
C GLY A 19 25.50 4.50 23.54
N PHE A 20 26.40 4.32 22.56
CA PHE A 20 27.49 5.22 22.25
C PHE A 20 27.54 5.50 20.76
N ALA A 21 27.94 6.68 20.38
CA ALA A 21 28.17 7.10 19.01
C ALA A 21 29.56 7.75 18.88
N VAL A 22 30.12 7.69 17.69
CA VAL A 22 31.40 8.36 17.41
C VAL A 22 31.12 9.86 17.24
N ASP A 23 31.90 10.69 17.96
CA ASP A 23 31.80 12.15 17.84
C ASP A 23 32.35 12.61 16.49
N ALA A 24 31.50 13.16 15.65
CA ALA A 24 31.88 13.65 14.33
C ALA A 24 32.91 14.81 14.39
N ALA A 25 32.94 15.58 15.48
CA ALA A 25 33.90 16.66 15.65
C ALA A 25 35.32 16.15 15.94
N SER A 26 35.46 14.87 16.32
CA SER A 26 36.75 14.25 16.65
C SER A 26 37.35 13.39 15.53
N PHE A 27 36.79 13.44 14.32
CA PHE A 27 37.30 12.63 13.22
C PHE A 27 38.73 12.98 12.84
N PRO A 28 39.56 11.95 12.59
CA PRO A 28 40.86 12.16 11.98
C PRO A 28 40.72 12.73 10.57
N ASP A 29 41.80 13.34 10.06
CA ASP A 29 41.88 13.81 8.68
C ASP A 29 41.51 12.69 7.70
N ASN A 30 40.79 13.03 6.64
CA ASN A 30 40.31 12.14 5.60
C ASN A 30 39.13 11.20 6.00
N TRP A 31 38.53 11.38 7.18
CA TRP A 31 37.28 10.69 7.51
C TRP A 31 36.12 11.67 7.50
N GLU A 32 35.00 11.19 7.03
CA GLU A 32 33.76 11.96 6.89
C GLU A 32 32.56 11.15 7.42
N SER A 33 31.52 11.84 7.85
CA SER A 33 30.26 11.19 8.20
C SER A 33 29.62 10.54 6.96
N LEU A 34 29.24 9.28 7.09
CA LEU A 34 28.54 8.53 6.05
C LEU A 34 27.03 8.58 6.28
N PHE A 35 26.61 8.40 7.52
CA PHE A 35 25.21 8.47 7.95
C PHE A 35 25.07 9.31 9.22
N THR A 36 23.93 9.99 9.34
CA THR A 36 23.53 10.71 10.56
C THR A 36 22.09 10.33 10.91
N ASN A 37 21.84 10.04 12.18
CA ASN A 37 20.51 9.77 12.71
C ASN A 37 19.64 11.04 12.63
N ALA A 38 18.48 10.94 12.02
CA ALA A 38 17.59 12.09 11.82
C ALA A 38 16.83 12.50 13.09
N ASN A 39 16.83 11.67 14.14
CA ASN A 39 16.13 11.97 15.40
C ASN A 39 16.98 12.78 16.37
N ASP A 40 18.26 12.43 16.49
CA ASP A 40 19.14 12.98 17.54
C ASP A 40 20.47 13.55 17.01
N ASN A 41 20.67 13.49 15.68
CA ASN A 41 21.88 13.94 14.98
C ASN A 41 23.17 13.21 15.37
N THR A 42 23.10 12.04 15.99
CA THR A 42 24.27 11.20 16.23
C THR A 42 24.88 10.68 14.95
N ASN A 43 26.20 10.49 14.94
CA ASN A 43 26.88 9.86 13.82
C ASN A 43 26.58 8.37 13.78
N GLU A 44 26.22 7.88 12.60
CA GLU A 44 25.80 6.49 12.38
C GLU A 44 26.68 5.77 11.36
N GLY A 45 27.76 6.37 10.94
CA GLY A 45 28.73 5.75 10.06
C GLY A 45 29.80 6.70 9.57
N LEU A 46 30.93 6.12 9.21
CA LEU A 46 32.13 6.80 8.75
C LEU A 46 32.52 6.30 7.37
N VAL A 47 33.13 7.16 6.57
CA VAL A 47 33.77 6.79 5.31
C VAL A 47 35.10 7.50 5.15
N HIS A 48 36.11 6.78 4.67
CA HIS A 48 37.40 7.39 4.34
C HIS A 48 37.34 8.00 2.94
N SER A 49 37.90 9.20 2.78
CA SER A 49 37.80 9.97 1.53
C SER A 49 38.51 9.32 0.33
N THR A 50 39.59 8.56 0.56
CA THR A 50 40.44 8.00 -0.50
C THR A 50 40.68 6.49 -0.38
N LEU A 51 40.63 5.91 0.84
CA LEU A 51 40.84 4.49 1.08
C LEU A 51 39.52 3.72 1.13
N PRO A 52 39.55 2.41 0.92
CA PRO A 52 38.32 1.60 0.85
C PRO A 52 37.76 1.23 2.22
N TYR A 53 37.71 2.19 3.12
CA TYR A 53 37.25 1.97 4.49
C TYR A 53 35.95 2.72 4.74
N PHE A 54 35.00 2.02 5.30
CA PHE A 54 33.79 2.60 5.87
C PHE A 54 33.31 1.75 7.06
N SER A 55 32.51 2.35 7.90
CA SER A 55 31.81 1.67 8.98
C SER A 55 30.40 2.20 9.12
N VAL A 56 29.55 1.41 9.75
CA VAL A 56 28.20 1.80 10.17
C VAL A 56 28.01 1.42 11.63
N GLN A 57 27.25 2.21 12.36
CA GLN A 57 26.95 2.00 13.77
C GLN A 57 25.72 1.10 13.94
N PHE A 58 24.77 1.19 13.03
CA PHE A 58 23.58 0.34 13.00
C PHE A 58 23.89 -1.07 12.48
N HIS A 59 22.90 -1.97 12.57
CA HIS A 59 22.99 -3.36 12.12
C HIS A 59 22.40 -3.52 10.71
N PRO A 60 23.20 -3.50 9.64
CA PRO A 60 22.71 -3.67 8.28
C PRO A 60 22.25 -5.10 7.97
N GLU A 61 22.69 -6.08 8.75
CA GLU A 61 22.33 -7.51 8.62
C GLU A 61 20.98 -7.87 9.19
N HIS A 62 20.32 -6.95 9.89
CA HIS A 62 19.12 -7.14 10.68
C HIS A 62 18.17 -8.21 10.13
N THR A 63 17.81 -9.18 10.94
CA THR A 63 16.86 -10.25 10.59
C THR A 63 15.40 -9.90 10.92
N ALA A 64 15.16 -8.84 11.66
CA ALA A 64 13.86 -8.41 12.17
C ALA A 64 13.64 -6.91 12.01
N GLY A 65 13.91 -6.36 10.83
CA GLY A 65 13.80 -4.93 10.58
C GLY A 65 13.93 -4.57 9.09
N PRO A 66 14.19 -3.30 8.76
CA PRO A 66 14.29 -2.83 7.39
C PRO A 66 15.51 -3.42 6.67
N GLN A 67 15.35 -3.90 5.44
CA GLN A 67 16.39 -4.56 4.63
C GLN A 67 17.11 -3.61 3.66
N ASP A 68 16.87 -2.32 3.76
CA ASP A 68 17.33 -1.34 2.78
C ASP A 68 18.84 -1.21 2.67
N LEU A 69 19.58 -1.53 3.75
CA LEU A 69 21.03 -1.35 3.83
C LEU A 69 21.84 -2.65 3.88
N GLU A 70 21.21 -3.82 3.75
CA GLU A 70 21.93 -5.10 3.59
C GLU A 70 22.86 -5.06 2.38
N CYS A 71 22.53 -4.29 1.37
CA CYS A 71 23.36 -4.09 0.19
C CYS A 71 24.76 -3.49 0.46
N LEU A 72 25.03 -2.98 1.66
CA LEU A 72 26.36 -2.51 2.07
C LEU A 72 27.38 -3.65 2.09
N PHE A 73 26.97 -4.87 2.39
CA PHE A 73 27.84 -6.06 2.30
C PHE A 73 28.24 -6.34 0.85
N ASP A 74 27.34 -6.19 -0.11
CA ASP A 74 27.64 -6.33 -1.54
C ASP A 74 28.65 -5.28 -2.00
N VAL A 75 28.48 -4.02 -1.57
CA VAL A 75 29.41 -2.94 -1.88
C VAL A 75 30.81 -3.30 -1.36
N PHE A 76 30.92 -3.75 -0.11
CA PHE A 76 32.19 -4.18 0.48
C PHE A 76 32.83 -5.31 -0.32
N LEU A 77 32.09 -6.38 -0.60
CA LEU A 77 32.61 -7.55 -1.34
C LEU A 77 33.05 -7.17 -2.77
N ASN A 78 32.32 -6.29 -3.44
CA ASN A 78 32.69 -5.83 -4.77
C ASN A 78 33.98 -4.99 -4.74
N ILE A 79 34.14 -4.11 -3.78
CA ILE A 79 35.37 -3.34 -3.59
C ILE A 79 36.58 -4.26 -3.34
N VAL A 80 36.41 -5.28 -2.49
CA VAL A 80 37.49 -6.29 -2.24
C VAL A 80 37.88 -7.01 -3.54
N LYS A 81 36.91 -7.41 -4.36
CA LYS A 81 37.16 -8.06 -5.66
C LYS A 81 37.91 -7.13 -6.62
N GLU A 82 37.52 -5.87 -6.69
CA GLU A 82 38.20 -4.87 -7.56
C GLU A 82 39.62 -4.59 -7.11
N TYR A 83 39.86 -4.48 -5.81
CA TYR A 83 41.23 -4.34 -5.27
C TYR A 83 42.10 -5.55 -5.57
N LYS A 84 41.58 -6.78 -5.46
CA LYS A 84 42.29 -8.00 -5.85
C LYS A 84 42.65 -8.03 -7.34
N ASN A 85 41.88 -7.37 -8.18
CA ASN A 85 42.11 -7.24 -9.61
C ASN A 85 42.98 -6.01 -9.97
N GLY A 86 43.63 -5.37 -9.00
CA GLY A 86 44.53 -4.22 -9.19
C GLY A 86 43.85 -2.89 -9.44
N LYS A 87 42.51 -2.82 -9.36
CA LYS A 87 41.77 -1.56 -9.41
C LYS A 87 41.73 -0.91 -8.02
N LYS A 88 41.56 0.40 -7.97
CA LYS A 88 41.45 1.15 -6.70
C LYS A 88 40.21 2.07 -6.72
N PRO A 89 38.99 1.49 -6.75
CA PRO A 89 37.79 2.29 -6.74
C PRO A 89 37.62 3.05 -5.41
N LEU A 90 37.06 4.25 -5.48
CA LEU A 90 36.72 5.02 -4.29
C LEU A 90 35.44 4.44 -3.66
N ILE A 91 35.55 3.97 -2.43
CA ILE A 91 34.43 3.39 -1.68
C ILE A 91 33.23 4.34 -1.58
N LYS A 92 33.51 5.64 -1.36
CA LYS A 92 32.50 6.69 -1.29
C LYS A 92 31.63 6.77 -2.54
N ASN A 93 32.23 6.61 -3.74
CA ASN A 93 31.50 6.62 -5.01
C ASN A 93 30.66 5.36 -5.18
N ALA A 94 31.18 4.20 -4.83
CA ALA A 94 30.45 2.94 -4.89
C ALA A 94 29.23 2.94 -3.95
N LEU A 95 29.41 3.47 -2.73
CA LEU A 95 28.32 3.66 -1.77
C LEU A 95 27.27 4.63 -2.32
N LYS A 96 27.70 5.79 -2.85
CA LYS A 96 26.79 6.78 -3.44
C LYS A 96 25.99 6.18 -4.61
N GLU A 97 26.63 5.48 -5.50
CA GLU A 97 25.98 4.83 -6.64
C GLU A 97 24.94 3.79 -6.17
N LYS A 98 25.34 2.89 -5.28
CA LYS A 98 24.45 1.83 -4.77
C LYS A 98 23.27 2.38 -3.98
N LEU A 99 23.47 3.42 -3.19
CA LEU A 99 22.45 4.02 -2.34
C LEU A 99 21.64 5.12 -3.06
N SER A 100 21.99 5.49 -4.30
CA SER A 100 21.19 6.39 -5.09
C SER A 100 19.85 5.79 -5.46
N TYR A 101 18.81 6.61 -5.45
CA TYR A 101 17.50 6.18 -5.94
C TYR A 101 17.50 6.14 -7.47
N VAL A 102 17.30 4.95 -7.99
CA VAL A 102 17.03 4.78 -9.42
C VAL A 102 15.55 4.41 -9.54
N PRO A 103 14.72 5.27 -10.16
CA PRO A 103 13.32 4.94 -10.37
C PRO A 103 13.18 3.63 -11.15
N LYS A 104 12.51 2.65 -10.58
CA LYS A 104 12.27 1.36 -11.24
C LYS A 104 11.32 1.50 -12.43
N TYR A 105 10.46 2.50 -12.38
CA TYR A 105 9.49 2.81 -13.42
C TYR A 105 9.67 4.26 -13.89
N PRO A 106 9.43 4.55 -15.17
CA PRO A 106 9.48 5.91 -15.65
C PRO A 106 8.45 6.79 -14.93
N ARG A 107 8.79 8.07 -14.73
CA ARG A 107 7.81 9.05 -14.25
C ARG A 107 6.65 9.13 -15.22
N LEU A 108 5.44 9.38 -14.71
CA LEU A 108 4.30 9.70 -15.55
C LEU A 108 4.66 10.88 -16.46
N LYS A 109 4.37 10.75 -17.76
CA LYS A 109 4.62 11.82 -18.73
C LYS A 109 3.75 13.04 -18.44
N ASP A 110 2.50 12.77 -18.05
CA ASP A 110 1.50 13.79 -17.74
C ASP A 110 1.08 13.67 -16.27
N VAL A 111 1.71 14.46 -15.42
CA VAL A 111 1.33 14.55 -14.00
C VAL A 111 0.04 15.38 -13.91
N PRO A 112 -1.03 14.86 -13.30
CA PRO A 112 -2.27 15.60 -13.16
C PRO A 112 -2.06 16.83 -12.28
N LYS A 113 -2.60 17.98 -12.71
CA LYS A 113 -2.53 19.23 -11.92
C LYS A 113 -3.54 19.25 -10.77
N LYS A 114 -4.59 18.46 -10.87
CA LYS A 114 -5.67 18.35 -9.88
C LYS A 114 -6.05 16.88 -9.73
N VAL A 115 -6.19 16.42 -8.50
CA VAL A 115 -6.58 15.05 -8.15
C VAL A 115 -7.80 15.08 -7.24
N LEU A 116 -8.78 14.25 -7.57
CA LEU A 116 -9.92 13.94 -6.74
C LEU A 116 -9.60 12.77 -5.81
N ILE A 117 -9.92 12.91 -4.54
CA ILE A 117 -9.75 11.87 -3.53
C ILE A 117 -11.14 11.47 -3.02
N LEU A 118 -11.48 10.19 -3.11
CA LEU A 118 -12.64 9.65 -2.43
C LEU A 118 -12.22 9.33 -0.99
N GLY A 119 -12.80 10.04 -0.04
CA GLY A 119 -12.47 9.90 1.39
C GLY A 119 -13.19 8.73 2.05
N SER A 120 -12.89 8.51 3.33
CA SER A 120 -13.33 7.31 4.07
C SER A 120 -14.83 7.24 4.37
N GLY A 121 -15.56 8.33 4.26
CA GLY A 121 -16.97 8.36 4.66
C GLY A 121 -17.15 8.26 6.17
N GLY A 122 -18.33 7.78 6.58
CA GLY A 122 -18.61 7.51 7.99
C GLY A 122 -17.83 6.32 8.51
N LEU A 123 -17.44 6.37 9.79
CA LEU A 123 -16.80 5.22 10.44
C LEU A 123 -17.78 4.05 10.50
N SER A 124 -17.34 2.90 10.05
CA SER A 124 -18.08 1.64 10.11
C SER A 124 -17.18 0.50 10.59
N ILE A 125 -17.77 -0.63 10.96
CA ILE A 125 -17.01 -1.81 11.35
C ILE A 125 -16.10 -2.22 10.17
N GLY A 126 -14.78 -2.31 10.42
CA GLY A 126 -13.77 -2.64 9.43
C GLY A 126 -13.29 -1.45 8.58
N GLN A 127 -13.81 -0.25 8.82
CA GLN A 127 -13.35 1.00 8.21
C GLN A 127 -13.16 2.04 9.32
N ALA A 128 -12.01 2.01 9.96
CA ALA A 128 -11.72 2.84 11.12
C ALA A 128 -10.75 3.99 10.78
N GLY A 129 -10.09 4.51 11.81
CA GLY A 129 -9.22 5.68 11.71
C GLY A 129 -8.01 5.54 10.79
N GLU A 130 -7.64 4.32 10.38
CA GLU A 130 -6.55 4.11 9.42
C GLU A 130 -6.81 4.79 8.07
N PHE A 131 -8.06 4.85 7.62
CA PHE A 131 -8.40 5.58 6.39
C PHE A 131 -8.35 7.09 6.58
N ASP A 132 -8.65 7.59 7.78
CA ASP A 132 -8.50 9.01 8.11
C ASP A 132 -7.04 9.43 8.02
N TYR A 133 -6.13 8.64 8.57
CA TYR A 133 -4.70 8.89 8.51
C TYR A 133 -4.18 8.78 7.07
N SER A 134 -4.44 7.67 6.39
CA SER A 134 -3.91 7.41 5.05
C SER A 134 -4.41 8.44 4.03
N GLY A 135 -5.69 8.82 4.08
CA GLY A 135 -6.27 9.85 3.22
C GLY A 135 -5.68 11.23 3.50
N SER A 136 -5.46 11.58 4.76
CA SER A 136 -4.80 12.84 5.15
C SER A 136 -3.36 12.89 4.66
N GLN A 137 -2.62 11.80 4.74
CA GLN A 137 -1.26 11.71 4.21
C GLN A 137 -1.23 11.79 2.68
N ALA A 138 -2.21 11.20 1.99
CA ALA A 138 -2.33 11.31 0.54
C ALA A 138 -2.57 12.77 0.10
N ILE A 139 -3.45 13.49 0.78
CA ILE A 139 -3.70 14.93 0.53
C ILE A 139 -2.40 15.71 0.69
N LYS A 140 -1.70 15.50 1.81
CA LYS A 140 -0.43 16.17 2.10
C LYS A 140 0.63 15.86 1.04
N ALA A 141 0.80 14.59 0.66
CA ALA A 141 1.77 14.18 -0.35
C ALA A 141 1.50 14.82 -1.72
N LEU A 142 0.24 14.91 -2.13
CA LEU A 142 -0.14 15.59 -3.36
C LEU A 142 0.17 17.09 -3.31
N GLN A 143 -0.06 17.74 -2.19
CA GLN A 143 0.28 19.16 -2.01
C GLN A 143 1.79 19.40 -2.03
N GLU A 144 2.59 18.50 -1.45
CA GLU A 144 4.06 18.54 -1.52
C GLU A 144 4.58 18.43 -2.97
N GLU A 145 3.84 17.74 -3.84
CA GLU A 145 4.09 17.67 -5.28
C GLU A 145 3.44 18.81 -6.09
N ASN A 146 2.87 19.82 -5.42
CA ASN A 146 2.15 20.95 -6.01
C ASN A 146 0.93 20.52 -6.87
N ILE A 147 0.25 19.46 -6.46
CA ILE A 147 -0.97 18.97 -7.10
C ILE A 147 -2.17 19.46 -6.30
N GLN A 148 -3.11 20.12 -6.97
CA GLN A 148 -4.34 20.59 -6.35
C GLN A 148 -5.20 19.41 -5.90
N THR A 149 -5.76 19.48 -4.69
CA THR A 149 -6.52 18.41 -4.05
C THR A 149 -7.99 18.74 -3.91
N VAL A 150 -8.86 17.83 -4.36
CA VAL A 150 -10.30 17.86 -4.16
C VAL A 150 -10.69 16.61 -3.39
N LEU A 151 -11.36 16.77 -2.26
CA LEU A 151 -11.81 15.65 -1.42
C LEU A 151 -13.35 15.58 -1.45
N ILE A 152 -13.89 14.36 -1.64
CA ILE A 152 -15.29 14.06 -1.32
C ILE A 152 -15.29 13.19 -0.06
N ASN A 153 -15.95 13.66 0.99
CA ASN A 153 -16.12 12.89 2.21
C ASN A 153 -17.40 13.35 2.93
N PRO A 154 -18.40 12.50 3.15
CA PRO A 154 -19.61 12.87 3.85
C PRO A 154 -19.40 13.11 5.36
N ASN A 155 -18.29 12.66 5.92
CA ASN A 155 -18.00 12.79 7.34
C ASN A 155 -17.40 14.16 7.66
N ILE A 156 -18.11 14.98 8.40
CA ILE A 156 -17.64 16.30 8.86
C ILE A 156 -16.71 16.23 10.08
N ALA A 157 -16.61 15.07 10.73
CA ALA A 157 -15.87 14.87 11.98
C ALA A 157 -14.56 14.09 11.78
N THR A 158 -14.00 14.13 10.58
CA THR A 158 -12.71 13.46 10.26
C THR A 158 -11.61 14.48 10.08
N VAL A 159 -10.37 14.07 10.36
CA VAL A 159 -9.16 14.86 10.07
C VAL A 159 -9.05 15.21 8.60
N GLN A 160 -9.46 14.32 7.69
CA GLN A 160 -9.42 14.55 6.23
C GLN A 160 -10.17 15.82 5.81
N THR A 161 -11.29 16.14 6.48
CA THR A 161 -12.13 17.30 6.15
C THR A 161 -11.76 18.55 6.94
N SER A 162 -10.68 18.51 7.72
CA SER A 162 -10.19 19.67 8.48
C SER A 162 -9.86 20.83 7.55
N LYS A 163 -10.25 22.04 7.98
CA LYS A 163 -10.02 23.25 7.21
C LYS A 163 -8.53 23.44 6.86
N GLY A 164 -8.25 23.61 5.59
CA GLY A 164 -6.89 23.88 5.11
C GLY A 164 -6.06 22.61 4.86
N LEU A 165 -6.62 21.40 5.03
CA LEU A 165 -5.94 20.16 4.64
C LEU A 165 -6.05 19.95 3.13
N ALA A 166 -7.26 19.73 2.58
CA ALA A 166 -7.47 19.71 1.14
C ALA A 166 -7.80 21.13 0.60
N ASP A 167 -7.44 21.42 -0.66
CA ASP A 167 -7.75 22.70 -1.28
C ASP A 167 -9.27 22.91 -1.40
N LYS A 168 -10.01 21.82 -1.64
CA LYS A 168 -11.47 21.85 -1.69
C LYS A 168 -12.07 20.56 -1.14
N VAL A 169 -13.15 20.73 -0.35
CA VAL A 169 -13.88 19.61 0.27
C VAL A 169 -15.35 19.67 -0.14
N TYR A 170 -15.86 18.52 -0.57
CA TYR A 170 -17.28 18.29 -0.82
C TYR A 170 -17.83 17.31 0.22
N PHE A 171 -18.81 17.77 0.99
CA PHE A 171 -19.52 16.95 1.98
C PHE A 171 -20.70 16.24 1.31
N LEU A 172 -20.39 15.26 0.46
CA LEU A 172 -21.36 14.51 -0.34
C LEU A 172 -21.20 13.02 -0.11
N PRO A 173 -22.28 12.23 -0.26
CA PRO A 173 -22.20 10.78 -0.27
C PRO A 173 -21.29 10.27 -1.39
N LEU A 174 -20.59 9.17 -1.11
CA LEU A 174 -19.75 8.48 -2.10
C LEU A 174 -20.62 7.53 -2.96
N VAL A 175 -21.45 8.12 -3.78
CA VAL A 175 -22.26 7.43 -4.79
C VAL A 175 -21.96 7.98 -6.17
N PRO A 176 -22.05 7.18 -7.23
CA PRO A 176 -21.62 7.57 -8.59
C PRO A 176 -22.20 8.88 -9.07
N GLU A 177 -23.46 9.14 -8.80
CA GLU A 177 -24.19 10.34 -9.27
C GLU A 177 -23.57 11.63 -8.73
N TYR A 178 -23.26 11.69 -7.43
CA TYR A 178 -22.63 12.87 -6.83
C TYR A 178 -21.16 13.00 -7.22
N VAL A 179 -20.45 11.87 -7.29
CA VAL A 179 -19.03 11.89 -7.67
C VAL A 179 -18.88 12.31 -9.14
N GLU A 180 -19.76 11.87 -10.05
CA GLU A 180 -19.76 12.35 -11.45
C GLU A 180 -19.99 13.87 -11.53
N GLU A 181 -20.93 14.43 -10.77
CA GLU A 181 -21.15 15.89 -10.76
C GLU A 181 -19.94 16.66 -10.23
N VAL A 182 -19.23 16.15 -9.24
CA VAL A 182 -17.97 16.75 -8.77
C VAL A 182 -16.89 16.64 -9.85
N ILE A 183 -16.74 15.51 -10.52
CA ILE A 183 -15.80 15.33 -11.64
C ILE A 183 -16.10 16.33 -12.76
N LYS A 184 -17.36 16.50 -13.08
CA LYS A 184 -17.83 17.44 -14.11
C LYS A 184 -17.51 18.89 -13.76
N ALA A 185 -17.70 19.28 -12.48
CA ALA A 185 -17.44 20.61 -11.97
C ALA A 185 -15.93 20.92 -11.84
N GLU A 186 -15.17 19.97 -11.28
CA GLU A 186 -13.77 20.18 -10.92
C GLU A 186 -12.77 19.81 -12.01
N ARG A 187 -13.14 18.95 -12.93
CA ARG A 187 -12.28 18.45 -14.03
C ARG A 187 -10.91 17.96 -13.53
N PRO A 188 -10.86 17.05 -12.56
CA PRO A 188 -9.59 16.50 -12.09
C PRO A 188 -8.92 15.70 -13.22
N GLY A 189 -7.61 15.72 -13.30
CA GLY A 189 -6.84 14.87 -14.20
C GLY A 189 -6.66 13.45 -13.67
N GLY A 190 -6.85 13.25 -12.35
CA GLY A 190 -6.73 11.95 -11.71
C GLY A 190 -7.69 11.77 -10.54
N VAL A 191 -7.94 10.51 -10.17
CA VAL A 191 -8.76 10.13 -9.02
C VAL A 191 -8.06 9.04 -8.19
N LEU A 192 -8.12 9.18 -6.86
CA LEU A 192 -7.66 8.18 -5.89
C LEU A 192 -8.87 7.56 -5.19
N LEU A 193 -9.01 6.24 -5.30
CA LEU A 193 -10.17 5.48 -4.82
C LEU A 193 -9.91 4.80 -3.48
N THR A 194 -8.68 4.35 -3.25
CA THR A 194 -8.31 3.44 -2.14
C THR A 194 -8.43 4.08 -0.76
N PHE A 195 -8.47 5.40 -0.67
CA PHE A 195 -8.60 6.12 0.59
C PHE A 195 -10.06 6.23 1.09
N GLY A 196 -11.01 5.77 0.28
CA GLY A 196 -12.43 5.71 0.61
C GLY A 196 -12.90 4.36 1.16
N GLY A 197 -11.96 3.44 1.44
CA GLY A 197 -12.29 2.08 1.84
C GLY A 197 -13.19 1.38 0.81
N GLN A 198 -13.96 0.38 1.25
CA GLN A 198 -14.82 -0.39 0.37
C GLN A 198 -15.84 0.47 -0.39
N THR A 199 -16.39 1.49 0.27
CA THR A 199 -17.35 2.41 -0.36
C THR A 199 -16.71 3.16 -1.54
N GLY A 200 -15.49 3.67 -1.36
CA GLY A 200 -14.74 4.34 -2.43
C GLY A 200 -14.37 3.40 -3.58
N LEU A 201 -13.95 2.17 -3.27
CA LEU A 201 -13.62 1.16 -4.27
C LEU A 201 -14.86 0.76 -5.11
N ASN A 202 -15.98 0.47 -4.47
CA ASN A 202 -17.22 0.11 -5.15
C ASN A 202 -17.71 1.25 -6.05
N CYS A 203 -17.73 2.48 -5.53
CA CYS A 203 -18.09 3.67 -6.30
C CYS A 203 -17.17 3.86 -7.52
N GLY A 204 -15.86 3.64 -7.36
CA GLY A 204 -14.89 3.71 -8.45
C GLY A 204 -15.16 2.69 -9.56
N VAL A 205 -15.47 1.44 -9.20
CA VAL A 205 -15.81 0.38 -10.16
C VAL A 205 -17.11 0.70 -10.92
N GLU A 206 -18.12 1.24 -10.24
CA GLU A 206 -19.38 1.65 -10.86
C GLU A 206 -19.18 2.83 -11.83
N LEU A 207 -18.40 3.84 -11.44
CA LEU A 207 -18.05 4.99 -12.30
C LEU A 207 -17.27 4.55 -13.55
N ASP A 208 -16.37 3.59 -13.42
CA ASP A 208 -15.62 3.05 -14.55
C ASP A 208 -16.55 2.28 -15.52
N ARG A 209 -17.40 1.42 -14.99
CA ARG A 209 -18.41 0.69 -15.79
C ARG A 209 -19.38 1.62 -16.52
N ALA A 210 -19.73 2.74 -15.91
CA ALA A 210 -20.56 3.79 -16.52
C ALA A 210 -19.78 4.66 -17.54
N GLY A 211 -18.45 4.43 -17.69
CA GLY A 211 -17.62 5.18 -18.62
C GLY A 211 -17.31 6.61 -18.19
N VAL A 212 -17.54 6.97 -16.93
CA VAL A 212 -17.37 8.34 -16.42
C VAL A 212 -15.93 8.80 -16.51
N PHE A 213 -14.97 7.96 -16.12
CA PHE A 213 -13.55 8.32 -16.17
C PHE A 213 -13.09 8.59 -17.62
N THR A 214 -13.48 7.76 -18.55
CA THR A 214 -13.19 7.96 -19.98
C THR A 214 -13.87 9.22 -20.53
N LYS A 215 -15.14 9.45 -20.19
CA LYS A 215 -15.93 10.60 -20.63
C LYS A 215 -15.31 11.94 -20.24
N TYR A 216 -14.71 12.02 -19.07
CA TYR A 216 -14.12 13.26 -18.55
C TYR A 216 -12.58 13.29 -18.61
N GLY A 217 -11.94 12.22 -19.10
CA GLY A 217 -10.49 12.13 -19.21
C GLY A 217 -9.80 12.03 -17.85
N VAL A 218 -10.42 11.38 -16.87
CA VAL A 218 -9.90 11.18 -15.51
C VAL A 218 -9.12 9.89 -15.45
N GLN A 219 -7.87 9.94 -15.00
CA GLN A 219 -7.04 8.77 -14.79
C GLN A 219 -7.22 8.22 -13.37
N VAL A 220 -7.48 6.92 -13.24
CA VAL A 220 -7.41 6.26 -11.93
C VAL A 220 -5.95 6.11 -11.53
N LEU A 221 -5.59 6.70 -10.41
CA LEU A 221 -4.22 6.70 -9.86
C LEU A 221 -4.09 5.64 -8.77
N GLY A 222 -2.90 5.11 -8.62
CA GLY A 222 -2.61 4.06 -7.64
C GLY A 222 -3.09 2.69 -8.13
N THR A 223 -4.05 2.08 -7.43
CA THR A 223 -4.54 0.74 -7.77
C THR A 223 -5.44 0.77 -9.01
N PRO A 224 -5.09 0.05 -10.09
CA PRO A 224 -5.93 -0.04 -11.29
C PRO A 224 -7.30 -0.65 -10.98
N ILE A 225 -8.35 -0.19 -11.68
CA ILE A 225 -9.72 -0.71 -11.52
C ILE A 225 -9.77 -2.22 -11.70
N GLN A 226 -9.06 -2.78 -12.68
CA GLN A 226 -9.04 -4.23 -12.89
C GLN A 226 -8.46 -4.98 -11.70
N SER A 227 -7.43 -4.42 -11.05
CA SER A 227 -6.87 -5.02 -9.82
C SER A 227 -7.86 -4.96 -8.66
N ILE A 228 -8.65 -3.89 -8.55
CA ILE A 228 -9.72 -3.79 -7.56
C ILE A 228 -10.76 -4.90 -7.82
N ILE A 229 -11.22 -5.04 -9.05
CA ILE A 229 -12.20 -6.08 -9.44
C ILE A 229 -11.63 -7.48 -9.15
N ASP A 230 -10.40 -7.74 -9.55
CA ASP A 230 -9.74 -9.05 -9.39
C ASP A 230 -9.57 -9.44 -7.91
N THR A 231 -9.36 -8.47 -7.03
CA THR A 231 -9.18 -8.73 -5.59
C THR A 231 -10.49 -8.76 -4.81
N GLU A 232 -11.50 -8.05 -5.26
CA GLU A 232 -12.82 -8.02 -4.61
C GLU A 232 -13.69 -9.22 -4.98
N ASP A 233 -13.62 -9.70 -6.22
CA ASP A 233 -14.30 -10.92 -6.63
C ASP A 233 -13.51 -12.15 -6.15
N ARG A 234 -14.10 -12.88 -5.19
CA ARG A 234 -13.44 -14.01 -4.53
C ARG A 234 -13.09 -15.15 -5.50
N LYS A 235 -13.91 -15.37 -6.53
CA LYS A 235 -13.64 -16.39 -7.54
C LYS A 235 -12.44 -16.00 -8.39
N ILE A 236 -12.46 -14.77 -8.93
CA ILE A 236 -11.34 -14.24 -9.73
C ILE A 236 -10.05 -14.21 -8.91
N PHE A 237 -10.14 -13.76 -7.66
CA PHE A 237 -8.99 -13.76 -6.73
C PHE A 237 -8.39 -15.16 -6.58
N SER A 238 -9.22 -16.19 -6.31
CA SER A 238 -8.76 -17.56 -6.19
C SER A 238 -8.09 -18.08 -7.47
N GLU A 239 -8.67 -17.78 -8.64
CA GLU A 239 -8.09 -18.13 -9.94
C GLU A 239 -6.73 -17.46 -10.16
N LYS A 240 -6.61 -16.16 -9.81
CA LYS A 240 -5.35 -15.41 -9.89
C LYS A 240 -4.27 -15.98 -8.98
N VAL A 241 -4.61 -16.27 -7.72
CA VAL A 241 -3.66 -16.89 -6.75
C VAL A 241 -3.19 -18.24 -7.26
N ASN A 242 -4.09 -19.09 -7.75
CA ASN A 242 -3.73 -20.38 -8.33
C ASN A 242 -2.83 -20.23 -9.58
N SER A 243 -3.03 -19.19 -10.40
CA SER A 243 -2.26 -18.97 -11.63
C SER A 243 -0.79 -18.65 -11.37
N ILE A 244 -0.44 -18.16 -10.19
CA ILE A 244 0.96 -17.90 -9.77
C ILE A 244 1.59 -19.07 -8.98
N GLY A 245 0.89 -20.21 -8.89
CA GLY A 245 1.37 -21.42 -8.21
C GLY A 245 1.11 -21.45 -6.69
N GLU A 246 0.44 -20.43 -6.17
CA GLU A 246 0.04 -20.38 -4.77
C GLU A 246 -1.32 -21.07 -4.57
N LYS A 247 -1.64 -21.41 -3.31
CA LYS A 247 -2.85 -22.18 -2.98
C LYS A 247 -3.80 -21.37 -2.10
N VAL A 248 -5.08 -21.47 -2.41
CA VAL A 248 -6.17 -21.08 -1.51
C VAL A 248 -6.87 -22.33 -0.99
N ALA A 249 -7.66 -22.20 0.10
CA ALA A 249 -8.51 -23.30 0.55
C ALA A 249 -9.43 -23.73 -0.62
N PRO A 250 -9.66 -25.05 -0.81
CA PRO A 250 -10.62 -25.51 -1.79
C PRO A 250 -11.96 -24.81 -1.62
N SER A 251 -12.47 -24.20 -2.67
CA SER A 251 -13.65 -23.34 -2.60
C SER A 251 -14.49 -23.45 -3.86
N CYS A 252 -15.77 -23.15 -3.72
CA CYS A 252 -16.74 -23.06 -4.82
C CYS A 252 -17.50 -21.75 -4.74
N ALA A 253 -17.53 -20.99 -5.86
CA ALA A 253 -18.41 -19.84 -5.99
C ALA A 253 -19.80 -20.31 -6.39
N VAL A 254 -20.82 -19.89 -5.66
CA VAL A 254 -22.22 -20.32 -5.86
C VAL A 254 -23.17 -19.12 -5.84
N TYR A 255 -24.29 -19.26 -6.51
CA TYR A 255 -25.25 -18.18 -6.73
C TYR A 255 -26.67 -18.55 -6.26
N SER A 256 -26.84 -19.73 -5.64
CA SER A 256 -28.09 -20.20 -5.05
C SER A 256 -27.83 -21.10 -3.86
N VAL A 257 -28.83 -21.24 -3.00
CA VAL A 257 -28.78 -22.15 -1.85
C VAL A 257 -28.57 -23.60 -2.29
N GLU A 258 -29.22 -24.03 -3.38
CA GLU A 258 -29.06 -25.38 -3.94
C GLU A 258 -27.61 -25.66 -4.31
N LYS A 259 -26.99 -24.71 -5.04
CA LYS A 259 -25.58 -24.83 -5.42
C LYS A 259 -24.61 -24.75 -4.24
N ALA A 260 -24.99 -24.06 -3.16
CA ALA A 260 -24.21 -24.07 -1.92
C ALA A 260 -24.21 -25.46 -1.26
N LEU A 261 -25.32 -26.16 -1.28
CA LEU A 261 -25.43 -27.53 -0.79
C LEU A 261 -24.62 -28.51 -1.65
N ASP A 262 -24.74 -28.45 -2.98
CA ASP A 262 -23.92 -29.25 -3.90
C ASP A 262 -22.42 -29.05 -3.61
N ALA A 263 -21.98 -27.80 -3.44
CA ALA A 263 -20.61 -27.48 -3.12
C ALA A 263 -20.14 -28.05 -1.77
N ALA A 264 -20.98 -27.96 -0.75
CA ALA A 264 -20.66 -28.49 0.57
C ALA A 264 -20.56 -30.02 0.60
N GLU A 265 -21.35 -30.72 -0.21
CA GLU A 265 -21.23 -32.18 -0.37
C GLU A 265 -19.87 -32.58 -1.00
N ILE A 266 -19.38 -31.78 -1.95
CA ILE A 266 -18.06 -32.02 -2.57
C ILE A 266 -16.93 -31.70 -1.61
N LEU A 267 -17.01 -30.58 -0.88
CA LEU A 267 -15.94 -30.11 0.01
C LEU A 267 -15.88 -30.86 1.35
N GLY A 268 -17.02 -31.41 1.80
CA GLY A 268 -17.20 -32.01 3.11
C GLY A 268 -17.42 -30.99 4.23
N TYR A 269 -18.37 -31.28 5.13
CA TYR A 269 -18.60 -30.46 6.32
C TYR A 269 -17.49 -30.66 7.38
N PRO A 270 -17.17 -29.63 8.20
CA PRO A 270 -17.73 -28.28 8.17
C PRO A 270 -17.24 -27.46 6.98
N VAL A 271 -18.06 -26.52 6.52
CA VAL A 271 -17.71 -25.55 5.50
C VAL A 271 -17.79 -24.12 6.05
N LEU A 272 -17.04 -23.20 5.46
CA LEU A 272 -17.17 -21.77 5.72
C LEU A 272 -17.89 -21.12 4.53
N ALA A 273 -19.05 -20.51 4.79
CA ALA A 273 -19.75 -19.71 3.80
C ALA A 273 -19.38 -18.24 3.98
N ARG A 274 -19.06 -17.55 2.87
CA ARG A 274 -18.67 -16.12 2.87
C ARG A 274 -19.38 -15.38 1.72
N ALA A 275 -20.15 -14.34 2.08
CA ALA A 275 -20.73 -13.46 1.09
C ALA A 275 -19.61 -12.70 0.32
N ALA A 276 -19.78 -12.53 -0.99
CA ALA A 276 -18.91 -11.68 -1.79
C ALA A 276 -19.19 -10.19 -1.46
N PHE A 277 -18.17 -9.35 -1.58
CA PHE A 277 -18.25 -7.89 -1.36
C PHE A 277 -18.76 -7.47 0.04
N ALA A 278 -18.70 -8.37 1.03
CA ALA A 278 -19.12 -8.10 2.40
C ALA A 278 -17.92 -7.77 3.29
N LEU A 279 -18.07 -6.70 4.06
CA LEU A 279 -17.10 -6.24 5.05
C LEU A 279 -17.55 -6.65 6.46
N GLY A 280 -16.59 -6.90 7.35
CA GLY A 280 -16.88 -7.21 8.77
C GLY A 280 -17.55 -8.55 9.01
N GLY A 281 -17.47 -9.49 8.04
CA GLY A 281 -18.02 -10.84 8.20
C GLY A 281 -19.54 -10.94 8.09
N LEU A 282 -20.23 -9.89 7.66
CA LEU A 282 -21.67 -9.91 7.43
C LEU A 282 -22.05 -10.99 6.41
N GLY A 283 -23.00 -11.86 6.76
CA GLY A 283 -23.40 -12.99 5.92
C GLY A 283 -22.33 -14.06 5.76
N SER A 284 -21.36 -14.15 6.69
CA SER A 284 -20.32 -15.17 6.71
C SER A 284 -20.39 -15.99 7.98
N GLY A 285 -20.10 -17.30 7.91
CA GLY A 285 -20.11 -18.17 9.06
C GLY A 285 -19.78 -19.62 8.73
N PHE A 286 -19.49 -20.41 9.77
CA PHE A 286 -19.30 -21.85 9.63
C PHE A 286 -20.64 -22.56 9.63
N ALA A 287 -20.77 -23.57 8.78
CA ALA A 287 -21.89 -24.52 8.79
C ALA A 287 -21.33 -25.93 8.98
N ASN A 288 -21.79 -26.60 10.03
CA ASN A 288 -21.38 -27.96 10.40
C ASN A 288 -22.24 -29.03 9.74
N ASN A 289 -23.40 -28.64 9.23
CA ASN A 289 -24.38 -29.51 8.59
C ASN A 289 -25.23 -28.76 7.58
N LYS A 290 -26.08 -29.50 6.86
CA LYS A 290 -26.92 -28.98 5.80
C LYS A 290 -27.90 -27.90 6.27
N ASP A 291 -28.52 -28.07 7.43
CA ASP A 291 -29.53 -27.14 7.93
C ASP A 291 -28.93 -25.78 8.29
N GLU A 292 -27.76 -25.80 8.94
CA GLU A 292 -26.98 -24.58 9.21
C GLU A 292 -26.58 -23.87 7.91
N LEU A 293 -26.15 -24.61 6.90
CA LEU A 293 -25.78 -24.04 5.62
C LEU A 293 -26.96 -23.41 4.89
N VAL A 294 -28.12 -24.04 4.89
CA VAL A 294 -29.36 -23.49 4.29
C VAL A 294 -29.71 -22.15 4.94
N SER A 295 -29.72 -22.08 6.27
CA SER A 295 -30.00 -20.85 7.01
C SER A 295 -29.00 -19.73 6.62
N LEU A 296 -27.72 -20.04 6.71
CA LEU A 296 -26.64 -19.09 6.43
C LEU A 296 -26.64 -18.62 4.97
N ALA A 297 -26.78 -19.55 4.01
CA ALA A 297 -26.79 -19.22 2.59
C ALA A 297 -28.01 -18.39 2.21
N THR A 298 -29.18 -18.65 2.79
CA THR A 298 -30.39 -17.86 2.57
C THR A 298 -30.20 -16.41 3.03
N GLN A 299 -29.64 -16.21 4.20
CA GLN A 299 -29.36 -14.88 4.73
C GLN A 299 -28.30 -14.14 3.89
N ALA A 300 -27.22 -14.83 3.53
CA ALA A 300 -26.13 -14.23 2.76
C ALA A 300 -26.59 -13.82 1.35
N LEU A 301 -27.34 -14.66 0.64
CA LEU A 301 -27.83 -14.42 -0.70
C LEU A 301 -28.98 -13.38 -0.77
N ALA A 302 -29.58 -13.02 0.37
CA ALA A 302 -30.50 -11.89 0.43
C ALA A 302 -29.80 -10.54 0.25
N HIS A 303 -28.50 -10.47 0.50
CA HIS A 303 -27.69 -9.23 0.46
C HIS A 303 -26.50 -9.30 -0.49
N SER A 304 -26.24 -10.44 -1.11
CA SER A 304 -25.11 -10.66 -2.01
C SER A 304 -25.56 -11.55 -3.19
N ASN A 305 -25.09 -11.23 -4.37
CA ASN A 305 -25.36 -12.04 -5.57
C ASN A 305 -24.45 -13.27 -5.66
N GLN A 306 -23.45 -13.40 -4.82
CA GLN A 306 -22.49 -14.49 -4.84
C GLN A 306 -22.16 -14.92 -3.40
N LEU A 307 -22.02 -16.21 -3.20
CA LEU A 307 -21.53 -16.83 -1.97
C LEU A 307 -20.36 -17.74 -2.31
N ILE A 308 -19.32 -17.71 -1.52
CA ILE A 308 -18.22 -18.67 -1.58
C ILE A 308 -18.40 -19.70 -0.47
N ILE A 309 -18.32 -20.95 -0.85
CA ILE A 309 -18.26 -22.08 0.09
C ILE A 309 -16.82 -22.57 0.09
N ASP A 310 -16.15 -22.43 1.22
CA ASP A 310 -14.77 -22.88 1.43
C ASP A 310 -14.76 -24.15 2.28
N LYS A 311 -13.82 -25.05 1.98
CA LYS A 311 -13.49 -26.16 2.87
C LYS A 311 -12.96 -25.59 4.19
N SER A 312 -13.51 -25.99 5.32
CA SER A 312 -12.95 -25.63 6.61
C SER A 312 -11.58 -26.29 6.80
N LEU A 313 -10.62 -25.49 7.26
CA LEU A 313 -9.28 -25.94 7.63
C LEU A 313 -9.11 -26.10 9.15
N LYS A 314 -10.25 -26.08 9.88
CA LYS A 314 -10.27 -26.37 11.33
C LYS A 314 -10.07 -27.84 11.59
#